data_e1cad137764618f78e2f672288b02b59
#
_entry.id   e1cad137764618f78e2f672288b02b59
#
_cell.length_a   1.000
_cell.length_b   1.000
_cell.length_c   1.000
_cell.angle_alpha   90.00
_cell.angle_beta   90.00
_cell.angle_gamma   90.00
#
_symmetry.space_group_name_H-M   'P 1'
#
loop_
_entity.id
_entity.type
_entity.pdbx_description
1 polymer ?
#
loop_
_entity_poly.entity_id
_entity_poly.type
_entity_poly.pdbx_seq_one_letter_code
_entity_poly.pdbx_strand_id
1 'polypeptide(L)'
;MRHVWITGAGRGIGAAVAHAFAREGAALSLSGRNMQTLEAQAAELRKASPSVSLHLSAMDLSNPESVMRAHASNQTALGPVTVLVNNAGQALSQPFVKTDLQLWQQMLNVNLTGTYLCIQAALPDLLAQAASGQAARIVNIASTAGLKGYAYVSAYAAAKHGVIGLTRSLALELARKGLTVNAVCPGFTETDIVRNSIANIVAKTGQTESQARDALVAHNPQKKMIQPDEVAQAVMWLCSDAAASVNGQSIAIDGGETM
;
A
#
# COMPACT_ATOMS: atom_id res chain seq x y z
N MET A 1 16.76 -2.55 15.72
CA MET A 1 16.49 -1.51 14.68
C MET A 1 15.20 -1.90 13.97
N ARG A 2 14.30 -0.93 13.67
CA ARG A 2 13.05 -1.22 12.94
C ARG A 2 13.39 -1.53 11.49
N HIS A 3 13.00 -2.71 10.98
CA HIS A 3 13.12 -3.07 9.56
C HIS A 3 11.73 -3.03 8.91
N VAL A 4 11.53 -2.10 7.97
CA VAL A 4 10.26 -1.87 7.29
C VAL A 4 10.33 -2.40 5.87
N TRP A 5 9.50 -3.37 5.54
CA TRP A 5 9.33 -3.85 4.17
C TRP A 5 8.16 -3.12 3.51
N ILE A 6 8.43 -2.36 2.44
CA ILE A 6 7.43 -1.58 1.70
C ILE A 6 7.30 -2.12 0.29
N THR A 7 6.12 -2.58 -0.08
CA THR A 7 5.84 -3.03 -1.45
C THR A 7 5.36 -1.87 -2.33
N GLY A 8 5.76 -1.82 -3.61
CA GLY A 8 5.44 -0.71 -4.51
C GLY A 8 6.10 0.61 -4.10
N ALA A 9 7.31 0.54 -3.54
CA ALA A 9 7.99 1.66 -2.91
C ALA A 9 8.62 2.67 -3.86
N GLY A 10 8.64 2.40 -5.17
CA GLY A 10 9.38 3.23 -6.13
C GLY A 10 8.74 4.60 -6.45
N ARG A 11 7.46 4.83 -6.09
CA ARG A 11 6.73 6.08 -6.39
C ARG A 11 5.45 6.23 -5.54
N GLY A 12 4.83 7.40 -5.63
CA GLY A 12 3.53 7.69 -5.02
C GLY A 12 3.51 7.46 -3.51
N ILE A 13 2.46 6.81 -3.00
CA ILE A 13 2.28 6.55 -1.57
C ILE A 13 3.45 5.73 -0.99
N GLY A 14 3.90 4.69 -1.68
CA GLY A 14 5.01 3.86 -1.20
C GLY A 14 6.33 4.63 -1.05
N ALA A 15 6.62 5.55 -1.97
CA ALA A 15 7.76 6.45 -1.86
C ALA A 15 7.62 7.42 -0.67
N ALA A 16 6.44 8.02 -0.49
CA ALA A 16 6.19 8.91 0.65
C ALA A 16 6.34 8.17 2.00
N VAL A 17 5.82 6.94 2.09
CA VAL A 17 6.00 6.06 3.26
C VAL A 17 7.49 5.77 3.50
N ALA A 18 8.26 5.46 2.44
CA ALA A 18 9.69 5.20 2.55
C ALA A 18 10.45 6.44 3.08
N HIS A 19 10.14 7.65 2.58
CA HIS A 19 10.71 8.89 3.09
C HIS A 19 10.35 9.14 4.57
N ALA A 20 9.12 8.88 4.97
CA ALA A 20 8.69 9.06 6.35
C ALA A 20 9.48 8.14 7.31
N PHE A 21 9.59 6.86 7.01
CA PHE A 21 10.38 5.92 7.83
C PHE A 21 11.89 6.17 7.78
N ALA A 22 12.43 6.61 6.64
CA ALA A 22 13.85 6.97 6.53
C ALA A 22 14.23 8.11 7.50
N ARG A 23 13.35 9.11 7.65
CA ARG A 23 13.54 10.22 8.61
C ARG A 23 13.56 9.75 10.07
N GLU A 24 12.88 8.64 10.38
CA GLU A 24 12.92 8.01 11.72
C GLU A 24 14.10 7.03 11.89
N GLY A 25 15.00 6.92 10.91
CA GLY A 25 16.18 6.04 10.99
C GLY A 25 15.87 4.55 10.85
N ALA A 26 14.73 4.18 10.26
CA ALA A 26 14.40 2.78 10.00
C ALA A 26 15.26 2.21 8.86
N ALA A 27 15.57 0.92 8.92
CA ALA A 27 16.07 0.16 7.79
C ALA A 27 14.92 -0.17 6.83
N LEU A 28 15.11 -0.02 5.53
CA LEU A 28 14.03 -0.11 4.55
C LEU A 28 14.34 -1.14 3.46
N SER A 29 13.47 -2.13 3.30
CA SER A 29 13.40 -2.97 2.12
C SER A 29 12.35 -2.42 1.17
N LEU A 30 12.78 -1.97 0.00
CA LEU A 30 11.94 -1.40 -1.04
C LEU A 30 11.73 -2.43 -2.14
N SER A 31 10.50 -2.89 -2.32
CA SER A 31 10.17 -3.88 -3.35
C SER A 31 9.23 -3.32 -4.41
N GLY A 32 9.45 -3.74 -5.66
CA GLY A 32 8.63 -3.34 -6.81
C GLY A 32 9.06 -4.05 -8.08
N ARG A 33 8.27 -3.96 -9.15
CA ARG A 33 8.55 -4.66 -10.40
C ARG A 33 9.72 -4.04 -11.20
N ASN A 34 9.89 -2.75 -11.12
CA ASN A 34 10.89 -2.02 -11.91
C ASN A 34 12.05 -1.59 -11.01
N MET A 35 13.22 -2.21 -11.20
CA MET A 35 14.41 -1.93 -10.42
C MET A 35 14.92 -0.50 -10.65
N GLN A 36 14.87 0.03 -11.86
CA GLN A 36 15.31 1.40 -12.15
C GLN A 36 14.51 2.44 -11.35
N THR A 37 13.18 2.20 -11.20
CA THR A 37 12.34 3.09 -10.39
C THR A 37 12.70 2.98 -8.89
N LEU A 38 13.04 1.79 -8.40
CA LEU A 38 13.52 1.61 -7.02
C LEU A 38 14.89 2.26 -6.80
N GLU A 39 15.80 2.15 -7.75
CA GLU A 39 17.14 2.78 -7.70
C GLU A 39 17.05 4.31 -7.67
N ALA A 40 16.18 4.89 -8.52
CA ALA A 40 15.90 6.32 -8.50
C ALA A 40 15.36 6.77 -7.14
N GLN A 41 14.38 6.03 -6.60
CA GLN A 41 13.83 6.31 -5.27
C GLN A 41 14.87 6.15 -4.15
N ALA A 42 15.73 5.15 -4.23
CA ALA A 42 16.81 4.94 -3.26
C ALA A 42 17.84 6.09 -3.30
N ALA A 43 18.13 6.63 -4.50
CA ALA A 43 19.00 7.79 -4.64
C ALA A 43 18.42 9.04 -3.95
N GLU A 44 17.11 9.29 -4.13
CA GLU A 44 16.43 10.42 -3.44
C GLU A 44 16.38 10.21 -1.91
N LEU A 45 16.15 8.99 -1.45
CA LEU A 45 16.18 8.66 -0.02
C LEU A 45 17.56 8.90 0.59
N ARG A 46 18.65 8.48 -0.09
CA ARG A 46 20.02 8.72 0.38
C ARG A 46 20.40 10.20 0.42
N LYS A 47 19.87 11.02 -0.50
CA LYS A 47 20.03 12.48 -0.43
C LYS A 47 19.34 13.08 0.80
N ALA A 48 18.09 12.65 1.07
CA ALA A 48 17.29 13.17 2.17
C ALA A 48 17.71 12.61 3.55
N SER A 49 18.20 11.37 3.60
CA SER A 49 18.61 10.65 4.80
C SER A 49 19.89 9.85 4.51
N PRO A 50 21.09 10.46 4.57
CA PRO A 50 22.34 9.83 4.12
C PRO A 50 22.71 8.54 4.86
N SER A 51 22.28 8.38 6.11
CA SER A 51 22.55 7.19 6.95
C SER A 51 21.52 6.07 6.80
N VAL A 52 20.53 6.20 5.91
CA VAL A 52 19.47 5.21 5.76
C VAL A 52 20.02 3.88 5.25
N SER A 53 19.68 2.78 5.94
CA SER A 53 19.96 1.41 5.48
C SER A 53 18.89 1.00 4.49
N LEU A 54 19.27 0.73 3.24
CA LEU A 54 18.35 0.38 2.15
C LEU A 54 18.72 -0.94 1.50
N HIS A 55 17.72 -1.77 1.23
CA HIS A 55 17.80 -2.92 0.34
C HIS A 55 16.70 -2.82 -0.74
N LEU A 56 17.04 -3.16 -1.98
CA LEU A 56 16.13 -3.13 -3.12
C LEU A 56 15.88 -4.54 -3.63
N SER A 57 14.64 -4.92 -3.84
CA SER A 57 14.29 -6.23 -4.38
C SER A 57 13.24 -6.14 -5.49
N ALA A 58 13.60 -6.65 -6.68
CA ALA A 58 12.62 -6.82 -7.76
C ALA A 58 11.59 -7.86 -7.35
N MET A 59 10.31 -7.52 -7.47
CA MET A 59 9.21 -8.39 -7.01
C MET A 59 7.97 -8.23 -7.85
N ASP A 60 7.43 -9.36 -8.33
CA ASP A 60 6.11 -9.45 -8.91
C ASP A 60 5.14 -10.09 -7.91
N LEU A 61 4.14 -9.31 -7.49
CA LEU A 61 3.10 -9.76 -6.54
C LEU A 61 2.20 -10.88 -7.06
N SER A 62 2.12 -11.06 -8.38
CA SER A 62 1.34 -12.15 -8.98
C SER A 62 2.08 -13.49 -9.00
N ASN A 63 3.36 -13.49 -8.61
CA ASN A 63 4.21 -14.68 -8.58
C ASN A 63 4.65 -15.01 -7.15
N PRO A 64 4.16 -16.10 -6.53
CA PRO A 64 4.49 -16.49 -5.16
C PRO A 64 6.00 -16.66 -4.94
N GLU A 65 6.72 -17.30 -5.88
CA GLU A 65 8.16 -17.49 -5.76
C GLU A 65 8.94 -16.17 -5.79
N SER A 66 8.46 -15.20 -6.58
CA SER A 66 9.05 -13.85 -6.62
C SER A 66 8.92 -13.15 -5.27
N VAL A 67 7.76 -13.28 -4.61
CA VAL A 67 7.52 -12.71 -3.27
C VAL A 67 8.43 -13.38 -2.24
N MET A 68 8.52 -14.70 -2.25
CA MET A 68 9.39 -15.45 -1.33
C MET A 68 10.87 -15.11 -1.50
N ARG A 69 11.37 -15.01 -2.74
CA ARG A 69 12.76 -14.58 -3.02
C ARG A 69 13.02 -13.16 -2.55
N ALA A 70 12.08 -12.23 -2.77
CA ALA A 70 12.21 -10.85 -2.30
C ALA A 70 12.29 -10.78 -0.78
N HIS A 71 11.41 -11.49 -0.06
CA HIS A 71 11.45 -11.58 1.40
C HIS A 71 12.79 -12.13 1.91
N ALA A 72 13.25 -13.28 1.38
CA ALA A 72 14.51 -13.89 1.77
C ALA A 72 15.72 -12.96 1.55
N SER A 73 15.75 -12.25 0.42
CA SER A 73 16.75 -11.24 0.10
C SER A 73 16.73 -10.06 1.09
N ASN A 74 15.53 -9.57 1.42
CA ASN A 74 15.32 -8.48 2.37
C ASN A 74 15.82 -8.89 3.78
N GLN A 75 15.45 -10.09 4.23
CA GLN A 75 15.84 -10.65 5.52
C GLN A 75 17.37 -10.86 5.62
N THR A 76 17.99 -11.37 4.55
CA THR A 76 19.45 -11.54 4.50
C THR A 76 20.19 -10.20 4.60
N ALA A 77 19.67 -9.16 3.96
CA ALA A 77 20.32 -7.86 3.90
C ALA A 77 20.15 -7.01 5.17
N LEU A 78 18.94 -7.03 5.78
CA LEU A 78 18.56 -6.09 6.84
C LEU A 78 18.03 -6.76 8.12
N GLY A 79 18.05 -8.09 8.18
CA GLY A 79 17.48 -8.86 9.28
C GLY A 79 15.96 -9.04 9.19
N PRO A 80 15.32 -9.59 10.24
CA PRO A 80 13.89 -9.87 10.24
C PRO A 80 13.02 -8.63 10.02
N VAL A 81 11.94 -8.79 9.26
CA VAL A 81 10.95 -7.74 9.02
C VAL A 81 10.15 -7.48 10.30
N THR A 82 10.09 -6.24 10.73
CA THR A 82 9.34 -5.81 11.93
C THR A 82 8.07 -5.04 11.61
N VAL A 83 8.03 -4.42 10.42
CA VAL A 83 6.85 -3.73 9.87
C VAL A 83 6.69 -4.11 8.42
N LEU A 84 5.48 -4.52 8.03
CA LEU A 84 5.10 -4.76 6.63
C LEU A 84 4.10 -3.70 6.17
N VAL A 85 4.44 -2.97 5.11
CA VAL A 85 3.53 -2.03 4.44
C VAL A 85 3.19 -2.58 3.05
N ASN A 86 2.01 -3.16 2.92
CA ASN A 86 1.46 -3.64 1.65
C ASN A 86 0.84 -2.48 0.88
N ASN A 87 1.65 -1.82 0.04
CA ASN A 87 1.21 -0.68 -0.73
C ASN A 87 1.10 -0.98 -2.24
N ALA A 88 1.86 -1.93 -2.76
CA ALA A 88 1.82 -2.25 -4.19
C ALA A 88 0.41 -2.64 -4.65
N GLY A 89 0.01 -2.08 -5.78
CA GLY A 89 -1.29 -2.33 -6.38
C GLY A 89 -1.43 -1.68 -7.74
N GLN A 90 -2.52 -1.98 -8.41
CA GLN A 90 -2.92 -1.34 -9.66
C GLN A 90 -4.44 -1.17 -9.70
N ALA A 91 -4.90 -0.15 -10.40
CA ALA A 91 -6.32 0.08 -10.66
C ALA A 91 -6.54 0.21 -12.17
N LEU A 92 -7.45 -0.59 -12.72
CA LEU A 92 -7.90 -0.49 -14.09
C LEU A 92 -9.39 -0.23 -14.10
N SER A 93 -9.81 0.74 -14.93
CA SER A 93 -11.21 1.16 -15.08
C SER A 93 -11.78 0.66 -16.39
N GLN A 94 -12.89 -0.09 -16.30
CA GLN A 94 -13.59 -0.62 -17.45
C GLN A 94 -15.08 -0.86 -17.15
N PRO A 95 -16.01 -0.64 -18.09
CA PRO A 95 -17.39 -1.05 -17.94
C PRO A 95 -17.49 -2.57 -17.63
N PHE A 96 -18.42 -2.95 -16.75
CA PHE A 96 -18.54 -4.35 -16.32
C PHE A 96 -18.72 -5.33 -17.48
N VAL A 97 -19.50 -4.94 -18.49
CA VAL A 97 -19.71 -5.74 -19.71
C VAL A 97 -18.43 -6.03 -20.52
N LYS A 98 -17.35 -5.28 -20.27
CA LYS A 98 -16.03 -5.45 -20.89
C LYS A 98 -14.99 -5.99 -19.91
N THR A 99 -15.37 -6.21 -18.64
CA THR A 99 -14.49 -6.78 -17.61
C THR A 99 -14.49 -8.31 -17.82
N ASP A 100 -13.53 -8.79 -18.57
CA ASP A 100 -13.33 -10.23 -18.79
C ASP A 100 -12.69 -10.90 -17.56
N LEU A 101 -12.64 -12.23 -17.59
CA LEU A 101 -12.06 -13.01 -16.50
C LEU A 101 -10.57 -12.73 -16.31
N GLN A 102 -9.84 -12.40 -17.36
CA GLN A 102 -8.41 -12.09 -17.30
C GLN A 102 -8.17 -10.80 -16.49
N LEU A 103 -8.91 -9.74 -16.81
CA LEU A 103 -8.84 -8.48 -16.05
C LEU A 103 -9.28 -8.67 -14.58
N TRP A 104 -10.36 -9.42 -14.37
CA TRP A 104 -10.82 -9.78 -13.04
C TRP A 104 -9.73 -10.47 -12.22
N GLN A 105 -9.14 -11.54 -12.75
CA GLN A 105 -8.06 -12.29 -12.11
C GLN A 105 -6.83 -11.41 -11.86
N GLN A 106 -6.45 -10.58 -12.83
CA GLN A 106 -5.33 -9.65 -12.67
C GLN A 106 -5.53 -8.71 -11.49
N MET A 107 -6.74 -8.13 -11.33
CA MET A 107 -7.03 -7.23 -10.20
C MET A 107 -6.97 -7.96 -8.87
N LEU A 108 -7.54 -9.16 -8.78
CA LEU A 108 -7.47 -9.97 -7.57
C LEU A 108 -6.04 -10.41 -7.27
N ASN A 109 -5.31 -10.92 -8.25
CA ASN A 109 -3.96 -11.45 -8.05
C ASN A 109 -2.99 -10.37 -7.56
N VAL A 110 -3.03 -9.17 -8.14
CA VAL A 110 -2.10 -8.10 -7.73
C VAL A 110 -2.53 -7.46 -6.41
N ASN A 111 -3.81 -7.10 -6.26
CA ASN A 111 -4.24 -6.26 -5.12
C ASN A 111 -4.61 -7.05 -3.86
N LEU A 112 -5.07 -8.31 -4.00
CA LEU A 112 -5.50 -9.13 -2.87
C LEU A 112 -4.56 -10.31 -2.62
N THR A 113 -4.37 -11.17 -3.62
CA THR A 113 -3.49 -12.34 -3.47
C THR A 113 -2.05 -11.93 -3.17
N GLY A 114 -1.54 -10.88 -3.87
CA GLY A 114 -0.19 -10.36 -3.61
C GLY A 114 -0.03 -9.80 -2.19
N THR A 115 -1.06 -9.13 -1.65
CA THR A 115 -1.08 -8.69 -0.24
C THR A 115 -1.00 -9.89 0.71
N TYR A 116 -1.81 -10.92 0.46
CA TYR A 116 -1.77 -12.18 1.21
C TYR A 116 -0.39 -12.84 1.16
N LEU A 117 0.23 -12.95 -0.01
CA LEU A 117 1.54 -13.57 -0.19
C LEU A 117 2.64 -12.83 0.59
N CYS A 118 2.64 -11.50 0.58
CA CYS A 118 3.60 -10.71 1.35
C CYS A 118 3.41 -10.90 2.86
N ILE A 119 2.15 -10.96 3.32
CA ILE A 119 1.86 -11.25 4.73
C ILE A 119 2.36 -12.65 5.10
N GLN A 120 2.07 -13.67 4.31
CA GLN A 120 2.54 -15.04 4.54
C GLN A 120 4.06 -15.12 4.62
N ALA A 121 4.78 -14.42 3.74
CA ALA A 121 6.23 -14.41 3.73
C ALA A 121 6.82 -13.73 4.98
N ALA A 122 6.26 -12.58 5.40
CA ALA A 122 6.77 -11.82 6.54
C ALA A 122 6.26 -12.29 7.90
N LEU A 123 5.20 -13.10 7.95
CA LEU A 123 4.52 -13.47 9.19
C LEU A 123 5.44 -14.15 10.23
N PRO A 124 6.34 -15.09 9.86
CA PRO A 124 7.27 -15.67 10.82
C PRO A 124 8.15 -14.63 11.53
N ASP A 125 8.69 -13.65 10.79
CA ASP A 125 9.52 -12.57 11.33
C ASP A 125 8.71 -11.68 12.29
N LEU A 126 7.51 -11.27 11.85
CA LEU A 126 6.61 -10.41 12.63
C LEU A 126 6.17 -11.08 13.93
N LEU A 127 5.90 -12.40 13.90
CA LEU A 127 5.55 -13.16 15.11
C LEU A 127 6.73 -13.30 16.06
N ALA A 128 7.94 -13.55 15.54
CA ALA A 128 9.14 -13.62 16.36
C ALA A 128 9.44 -12.26 17.02
N GLN A 129 9.26 -11.16 16.28
CA GLN A 129 9.40 -9.79 16.78
C GLN A 129 8.40 -9.52 17.93
N ALA A 130 7.13 -9.83 17.71
CA ALA A 130 6.09 -9.66 18.73
C ALA A 130 6.33 -10.51 19.97
N ALA A 131 6.79 -11.77 19.81
CA ALA A 131 7.13 -12.67 20.90
C ALA A 131 8.30 -12.14 21.76
N SER A 132 9.18 -11.32 21.20
CA SER A 132 10.26 -10.63 21.93
C SER A 132 9.79 -9.41 22.74
N GLY A 133 8.48 -9.12 22.75
CA GLY A 133 7.90 -7.96 23.42
C GLY A 133 8.06 -6.65 22.64
N GLN A 134 8.49 -6.72 21.38
CA GLN A 134 8.67 -5.55 20.54
C GLN A 134 7.49 -5.39 19.56
N ALA A 135 7.25 -4.14 19.14
CA ALA A 135 6.15 -3.85 18.24
C ALA A 135 6.33 -4.48 16.86
N ALA A 136 5.33 -5.24 16.42
CA ALA A 136 5.22 -5.77 15.07
C ALA A 136 3.93 -5.25 14.43
N ARG A 137 3.98 -4.82 13.17
CA ARG A 137 2.88 -4.10 12.51
C ARG A 137 2.70 -4.55 11.07
N ILE A 138 1.45 -4.71 10.66
CA ILE A 138 1.05 -4.84 9.25
C ILE A 138 0.11 -3.69 8.91
N VAL A 139 0.45 -2.91 7.88
CA VAL A 139 -0.42 -1.87 7.34
C VAL A 139 -0.68 -2.16 5.87
N ASN A 140 -1.94 -2.37 5.54
CA ASN A 140 -2.40 -2.61 4.17
C ASN A 140 -2.93 -1.32 3.56
N ILE A 141 -2.38 -0.88 2.43
CA ILE A 141 -2.96 0.23 1.67
C ILE A 141 -4.11 -0.32 0.85
N ALA A 142 -5.32 -0.15 1.38
CA ALA A 142 -6.56 -0.49 0.71
C ALA A 142 -6.98 0.62 -0.28
N SER A 143 -8.18 1.17 -0.11
CA SER A 143 -8.74 2.28 -0.89
C SER A 143 -10.12 2.63 -0.32
N THR A 144 -10.65 3.82 -0.58
CA THR A 144 -12.10 4.10 -0.45
C THR A 144 -12.94 3.11 -1.27
N ALA A 145 -12.40 2.57 -2.38
CA ALA A 145 -13.03 1.50 -3.15
C ALA A 145 -13.10 0.14 -2.41
N GLY A 146 -12.53 0.02 -1.23
CA GLY A 146 -12.74 -1.08 -0.31
C GLY A 146 -13.82 -0.81 0.74
N LEU A 147 -14.30 0.43 0.85
CA LEU A 147 -15.33 0.88 1.78
C LEU A 147 -16.69 1.07 1.10
N LYS A 148 -16.67 1.52 -0.16
CA LYS A 148 -17.87 1.71 -0.99
C LYS A 148 -17.62 1.29 -2.44
N GLY A 149 -18.69 1.19 -3.23
CA GLY A 149 -18.60 0.92 -4.67
C GLY A 149 -18.27 2.16 -5.49
N TYR A 150 -17.57 1.95 -6.59
CA TYR A 150 -17.34 2.97 -7.64
C TYR A 150 -17.66 2.37 -9.00
N ALA A 151 -18.26 3.16 -9.88
CA ALA A 151 -18.52 2.74 -11.24
C ALA A 151 -17.20 2.43 -11.97
N TYR A 152 -17.26 1.44 -12.87
CA TYR A 152 -16.18 1.06 -13.76
C TYR A 152 -14.92 0.43 -13.13
N VAL A 153 -14.91 0.13 -11.84
CA VAL A 153 -13.77 -0.48 -11.13
C VAL A 153 -14.18 -1.69 -10.29
N SER A 154 -15.17 -2.47 -10.73
CA SER A 154 -15.76 -3.58 -9.97
C SER A 154 -14.72 -4.60 -9.49
N ALA A 155 -13.80 -5.05 -10.35
CA ALA A 155 -12.76 -6.00 -9.99
C ALA A 155 -11.76 -5.42 -8.96
N TYR A 156 -11.38 -4.15 -9.12
CA TYR A 156 -10.54 -3.45 -8.14
C TYR A 156 -11.25 -3.27 -6.79
N ALA A 157 -12.53 -2.84 -6.82
CA ALA A 157 -13.33 -2.68 -5.60
C ALA A 157 -13.48 -4.01 -4.86
N ALA A 158 -13.78 -5.11 -5.55
CA ALA A 158 -13.84 -6.44 -4.97
C ALA A 158 -12.51 -6.84 -4.29
N ALA A 159 -11.37 -6.60 -4.95
CA ALA A 159 -10.06 -6.87 -4.39
C ALA A 159 -9.80 -6.03 -3.12
N LYS A 160 -10.12 -4.73 -3.13
CA LYS A 160 -9.89 -3.84 -1.99
C LYS A 160 -10.84 -4.10 -0.81
N HIS A 161 -12.09 -4.52 -1.06
CA HIS A 161 -12.97 -5.07 -0.01
C HIS A 161 -12.37 -6.35 0.59
N GLY A 162 -11.80 -7.22 -0.26
CA GLY A 162 -11.09 -8.43 0.19
C GLY A 162 -9.90 -8.11 1.09
N VAL A 163 -9.11 -7.06 0.79
CA VAL A 163 -8.01 -6.60 1.66
C VAL A 163 -8.52 -6.16 3.03
N ILE A 164 -9.66 -5.46 3.09
CA ILE A 164 -10.27 -5.05 4.37
C ILE A 164 -10.76 -6.29 5.15
N GLY A 165 -11.40 -7.25 4.48
CA GLY A 165 -11.79 -8.52 5.10
C GLY A 165 -10.60 -9.29 5.66
N LEU A 166 -9.52 -9.42 4.87
CA LEU A 166 -8.26 -10.04 5.30
C LEU A 166 -7.65 -9.30 6.51
N THR A 167 -7.62 -7.97 6.48
CA THR A 167 -7.12 -7.14 7.58
C THR A 167 -7.84 -7.43 8.89
N ARG A 168 -9.18 -7.45 8.86
CA ARG A 168 -10.03 -7.70 10.05
C ARG A 168 -9.84 -9.11 10.60
N SER A 169 -9.81 -10.11 9.72
CA SER A 169 -9.62 -11.50 10.13
C SER A 169 -8.27 -11.73 10.80
N LEU A 170 -7.19 -11.23 10.18
CA LEU A 170 -5.85 -11.36 10.74
C LEU A 170 -5.67 -10.54 12.03
N ALA A 171 -6.31 -9.39 12.15
CA ALA A 171 -6.29 -8.61 13.38
C ALA A 171 -6.86 -9.38 14.57
N LEU A 172 -7.95 -10.13 14.37
CA LEU A 172 -8.54 -10.99 15.41
C LEU A 172 -7.62 -12.18 15.75
N GLU A 173 -7.11 -12.86 14.72
CA GLU A 173 -6.27 -14.06 14.89
C GLU A 173 -4.93 -13.75 15.59
N LEU A 174 -4.33 -12.59 15.28
CA LEU A 174 -2.98 -12.24 15.71
C LEU A 174 -2.93 -11.31 16.94
N ALA A 175 -4.07 -10.79 17.41
CA ALA A 175 -4.15 -9.84 18.53
C ALA A 175 -3.42 -10.32 19.79
N ARG A 176 -3.66 -11.57 20.19
CA ARG A 176 -3.03 -12.16 21.39
C ARG A 176 -1.53 -12.42 21.22
N LYS A 177 -1.01 -12.32 20.01
CA LYS A 177 0.42 -12.48 19.68
C LYS A 177 1.17 -11.15 19.65
N GLY A 178 0.50 -10.02 19.97
CA GLY A 178 1.13 -8.69 20.01
C GLY A 178 1.35 -8.03 18.64
N LEU A 179 0.71 -8.56 17.58
CA LEU A 179 0.77 -8.03 16.23
C LEU A 179 -0.51 -7.27 15.90
N THR A 180 -0.41 -6.03 15.41
CA THR A 180 -1.56 -5.29 14.90
C THR A 180 -1.59 -5.32 13.38
N VAL A 181 -2.81 -5.44 12.83
CA VAL A 181 -3.07 -5.44 11.39
C VAL A 181 -4.15 -4.40 11.09
N ASN A 182 -3.80 -3.36 10.33
CA ASN A 182 -4.72 -2.29 9.97
C ASN A 182 -4.69 -1.99 8.46
N ALA A 183 -5.73 -1.34 7.97
CA ALA A 183 -5.80 -0.83 6.62
C ALA A 183 -5.86 0.71 6.61
N VAL A 184 -5.16 1.34 5.69
CA VAL A 184 -5.38 2.74 5.30
C VAL A 184 -6.14 2.74 3.99
N CYS A 185 -7.19 3.53 3.90
CA CYS A 185 -8.12 3.59 2.77
C CYS A 185 -8.07 5.00 2.13
N PRO A 186 -7.08 5.27 1.26
CA PRO A 186 -6.99 6.57 0.61
C PRO A 186 -8.13 6.77 -0.40
N GLY A 187 -8.59 8.04 -0.52
CA GLY A 187 -9.33 8.51 -1.67
C GLY A 187 -8.43 8.75 -2.88
N PHE A 188 -8.90 9.54 -3.84
CA PHE A 188 -8.09 9.91 -5.01
C PHE A 188 -6.84 10.66 -4.58
N THR A 189 -5.69 9.98 -4.70
CA THR A 189 -4.39 10.46 -4.22
C THR A 189 -3.53 10.88 -5.40
N GLU A 190 -2.80 12.00 -5.30
CA GLU A 190 -1.94 12.55 -6.36
C GLU A 190 -0.76 11.60 -6.68
N THR A 191 -1.03 10.61 -7.51
CA THR A 191 -0.10 9.55 -7.92
C THR A 191 -0.20 9.29 -9.41
N ASP A 192 0.73 8.51 -9.98
CA ASP A 192 0.66 8.08 -11.38
C ASP A 192 -0.62 7.32 -11.71
N ILE A 193 -1.19 6.58 -10.76
CA ILE A 193 -2.48 5.87 -10.96
C ILE A 193 -3.58 6.89 -11.28
N VAL A 194 -3.66 7.97 -10.51
CA VAL A 194 -4.66 9.02 -10.72
C VAL A 194 -4.33 9.84 -11.97
N ARG A 195 -3.06 10.18 -12.23
CA ARG A 195 -2.66 10.85 -13.48
C ARG A 195 -3.06 10.05 -14.72
N ASN A 196 -2.84 8.73 -14.71
CA ASN A 196 -3.26 7.84 -15.80
C ASN A 196 -4.80 7.77 -15.91
N SER A 197 -5.52 7.80 -14.79
CA SER A 197 -6.99 7.84 -14.80
C SER A 197 -7.51 9.13 -15.42
N ILE A 198 -6.91 10.27 -15.08
CA ILE A 198 -7.23 11.58 -15.67
C ILE A 198 -6.98 11.55 -17.18
N ALA A 199 -5.80 11.09 -17.63
CA ALA A 199 -5.48 10.97 -19.05
C ALA A 199 -6.50 10.08 -19.79
N ASN A 200 -6.93 8.98 -19.19
CA ASN A 200 -7.98 8.12 -19.77
C ASN A 200 -9.35 8.81 -19.86
N ILE A 201 -9.73 9.61 -18.86
CA ILE A 201 -10.98 10.38 -18.90
C ILE A 201 -10.91 11.40 -20.05
N VAL A 202 -9.84 12.20 -20.09
CA VAL A 202 -9.61 13.18 -21.16
C VAL A 202 -9.70 12.52 -22.54
N ALA A 203 -9.00 11.42 -22.76
CA ALA A 203 -8.98 10.69 -24.04
C ALA A 203 -10.35 10.15 -24.46
N LYS A 204 -11.18 9.73 -23.50
CA LYS A 204 -12.49 9.12 -23.78
C LYS A 204 -13.64 10.12 -23.86
N THR A 205 -13.54 11.26 -23.17
CA THR A 205 -14.66 12.19 -23.02
C THR A 205 -14.43 13.54 -23.72
N GLY A 206 -13.20 13.87 -24.10
CA GLY A 206 -12.83 15.18 -24.62
C GLY A 206 -12.81 16.30 -23.57
N GLN A 207 -12.98 15.97 -22.29
CA GLN A 207 -12.89 16.93 -21.19
C GLN A 207 -11.46 17.47 -21.06
N THR A 208 -11.33 18.68 -20.47
CA THR A 208 -10.02 19.20 -20.07
C THR A 208 -9.48 18.41 -18.87
N GLU A 209 -8.17 18.48 -18.63
CA GLU A 209 -7.55 17.85 -17.46
C GLU A 209 -8.15 18.38 -16.16
N SER A 210 -8.42 19.70 -16.06
CA SER A 210 -9.08 20.30 -14.90
C SER A 210 -10.46 19.71 -14.66
N GLN A 211 -11.29 19.60 -15.69
CA GLN A 211 -12.63 19.01 -15.58
C GLN A 211 -12.57 17.54 -15.13
N ALA A 212 -11.61 16.78 -15.65
CA ALA A 212 -11.41 15.40 -15.24
C ALA A 212 -10.94 15.29 -13.77
N ARG A 213 -10.07 16.19 -13.31
CA ARG A 213 -9.65 16.30 -11.89
C ARG A 213 -10.84 16.64 -10.99
N ASP A 214 -11.62 17.65 -11.35
CA ASP A 214 -12.79 18.09 -10.59
C ASP A 214 -13.84 16.97 -10.47
N ALA A 215 -14.02 16.19 -11.53
CA ALA A 215 -14.91 15.02 -11.52
C ALA A 215 -14.45 13.94 -10.54
N LEU A 216 -13.15 13.68 -10.42
CA LEU A 216 -12.61 12.68 -9.48
C LEU A 216 -12.80 13.11 -8.02
N VAL A 217 -12.68 14.41 -7.71
CA VAL A 217 -12.86 14.92 -6.34
C VAL A 217 -14.28 15.43 -6.05
N ALA A 218 -15.22 15.24 -6.99
CA ALA A 218 -16.58 15.78 -6.87
C ALA A 218 -17.30 15.32 -5.59
N HIS A 219 -17.05 14.09 -5.15
CA HIS A 219 -17.64 13.50 -3.95
C HIS A 219 -16.83 13.73 -2.67
N ASN A 220 -15.59 14.25 -2.78
CA ASN A 220 -14.80 14.62 -1.62
C ASN A 220 -15.27 16.00 -1.10
N PRO A 221 -15.76 16.10 0.14
CA PRO A 221 -16.19 17.38 0.72
C PRO A 221 -15.12 18.47 0.71
N GLN A 222 -13.84 18.10 0.85
CA GLN A 222 -12.72 19.04 0.80
C GLN A 222 -12.34 19.49 -0.63
N LYS A 223 -12.92 18.89 -1.67
CA LYS A 223 -12.70 19.22 -3.09
C LYS A 223 -11.22 19.23 -3.51
N LYS A 224 -10.40 18.41 -2.89
CA LYS A 224 -8.96 18.29 -3.18
C LYS A 224 -8.53 16.84 -3.36
N MET A 225 -7.47 16.63 -4.12
CA MET A 225 -6.74 15.35 -4.13
C MET A 225 -6.01 15.15 -2.82
N ILE A 226 -6.01 13.93 -2.32
CA ILE A 226 -5.19 13.55 -1.17
C ILE A 226 -3.71 13.57 -1.60
N GLN A 227 -2.83 14.02 -0.72
CA GLN A 227 -1.40 13.97 -0.98
C GLN A 227 -0.80 12.65 -0.47
N PRO A 228 0.20 12.07 -1.16
CA PRO A 228 0.88 10.85 -0.69
C PRO A 228 1.40 10.95 0.74
N ASP A 229 1.85 12.13 1.16
CA ASP A 229 2.33 12.38 2.52
C ASP A 229 1.23 12.29 3.57
N GLU A 230 -0.02 12.69 3.26
CA GLU A 230 -1.15 12.54 4.19
C GLU A 230 -1.40 11.04 4.49
N VAL A 231 -1.29 10.20 3.47
CA VAL A 231 -1.40 8.73 3.63
C VAL A 231 -0.22 8.17 4.40
N ALA A 232 1.01 8.64 4.10
CA ALA A 232 2.21 8.20 4.79
C ALA A 232 2.17 8.52 6.29
N GLN A 233 1.65 9.69 6.70
CA GLN A 233 1.50 10.04 8.12
C GLN A 233 0.51 9.10 8.84
N ALA A 234 -0.56 8.68 8.20
CA ALA A 234 -1.49 7.69 8.77
C ALA A 234 -0.80 6.33 8.97
N VAL A 235 0.03 5.89 8.00
CA VAL A 235 0.85 4.67 8.13
C VAL A 235 1.83 4.79 9.29
N MET A 236 2.53 5.92 9.41
CA MET A 236 3.47 6.18 10.51
C MET A 236 2.78 6.11 11.87
N TRP A 237 1.62 6.76 12.01
CA TRP A 237 0.84 6.71 13.23
C TRP A 237 0.43 5.27 13.59
N LEU A 238 -0.11 4.50 12.63
CA LEU A 238 -0.48 3.09 12.85
C LEU A 238 0.71 2.19 13.24
N CYS A 239 1.93 2.59 12.88
CA CYS A 239 3.15 1.89 13.24
C CYS A 239 3.79 2.40 14.55
N SER A 240 3.26 3.44 15.17
CA SER A 240 3.75 4.01 16.42
C SER A 240 3.18 3.29 17.66
N ASP A 241 3.76 3.55 18.82
CA ASP A 241 3.24 3.05 20.10
C ASP A 241 1.92 3.73 20.49
N ALA A 242 1.66 4.95 20.00
CA ALA A 242 0.39 5.66 20.20
C ALA A 242 -0.81 4.92 19.58
N ALA A 243 -0.57 4.04 18.60
CA ALA A 243 -1.59 3.22 17.96
C ALA A 243 -1.57 1.75 18.44
N ALA A 244 -0.93 1.42 19.55
CA ALA A 244 -0.78 0.04 20.03
C ALA A 244 -2.12 -0.71 20.19
N SER A 245 -3.20 -0.01 20.53
CA SER A 245 -4.55 -0.56 20.67
C SER A 245 -5.42 -0.41 19.42
N VAL A 246 -4.87 0.14 18.33
CA VAL A 246 -5.57 0.25 17.04
C VAL A 246 -5.32 -1.02 16.25
N ASN A 247 -6.34 -1.88 16.13
CA ASN A 247 -6.23 -3.17 15.46
C ASN A 247 -7.51 -3.49 14.67
N GLY A 248 -7.36 -4.01 13.46
CA GLY A 248 -8.47 -4.36 12.57
C GLY A 248 -9.20 -3.17 11.95
N GLN A 249 -8.64 -1.96 12.06
CA GLN A 249 -9.28 -0.74 11.59
C GLN A 249 -9.03 -0.49 10.10
N SER A 250 -9.99 0.20 9.49
CA SER A 250 -9.91 0.71 8.10
C SER A 250 -9.99 2.23 8.16
N ILE A 251 -8.83 2.89 8.14
CA ILE A 251 -8.72 4.34 8.33
C ILE A 251 -8.83 5.05 6.99
N ALA A 252 -9.92 5.77 6.77
CA ALA A 252 -10.11 6.56 5.56
C ALA A 252 -9.26 7.85 5.60
N ILE A 253 -8.56 8.12 4.51
CA ILE A 253 -7.83 9.37 4.25
C ILE A 253 -8.38 9.91 2.94
N ASP A 254 -9.55 10.54 2.98
CA ASP A 254 -10.38 10.79 1.80
C ASP A 254 -11.11 12.14 1.81
N GLY A 255 -10.85 13.00 2.80
CA GLY A 255 -11.51 14.30 2.95
C GLY A 255 -13.00 14.21 3.28
N GLY A 256 -13.46 13.07 3.81
CA GLY A 256 -14.85 12.82 4.18
C GLY A 256 -15.70 12.18 3.08
N GLU A 257 -15.09 11.68 2.01
CA GLU A 257 -15.81 11.10 0.87
C GLU A 257 -16.64 9.85 1.23
N THR A 258 -16.23 9.09 2.26
CA THR A 258 -16.88 7.83 2.65
C THR A 258 -17.70 7.91 3.93
N MET A 259 -17.99 9.14 4.40
CA MET A 259 -18.90 9.36 5.55
C MET A 259 -20.34 9.03 5.21
#